data_1376388bb10fcf456c153893556834c4
#
_entry.id   1376388bb10fcf456c153893556834c4
#
_cell.length_a   1.000
_cell.length_b   1.000
_cell.length_c   1.000
_cell.angle_alpha   90.00
_cell.angle_beta   90.00
_cell.angle_gamma   90.00
#
_symmetry.space_group_name_H-M   'P 1'
#
loop_
_entity.id
_entity.type
_entity.pdbx_description
1 polymer ?
#
loop_
_entity_poly.entity_id
_entity_poly.type
_entity_poly.pdbx_seq_one_letter_code
_entity_poly.pdbx_strand_id
1 'polypeptide(L)'
;MTDVLPLFPFRSPADDPFQPVTGADRAGLDGPVSRVRLPTGGWTWLVTRHADVRQLLRSEAFSADTYQPGFPLLRPAPPNVPENRRGGFIRMDGDEHQRLRRMLTAEFMIKNIRRIEPLIGDVVDAALDDLAAAGPPADLIEHFALPVPSLVICHLLGVPYADHDFFQTRSRVLLDRAAPPERTRAAIADLRGYLAGLIDDGPKGDSLLRRLITERVDTGELAVGELIGMALLLLIAGHETTANMIGLSTLLLLQHPQHLAALRDDPAMADSLVEELLRYLTIVRTGLPRVALRDTEVGGQPIRAGEGVTALLSLANRDDSAFAGDPESFDPYREAHQHVAFGFGVHQCIGQPLARAELKVALVRLARRFPGLRLAADPATLPARDMSIVYGLAELPVGW
;
A
#
# COMPACT_ATOMS: atom_id res chain seq x y z
N MET A 1 -1.87 8.78 38.49
CA MET A 1 -1.11 8.01 37.49
C MET A 1 -1.01 8.89 36.28
N THR A 2 0.17 9.31 35.88
CA THR A 2 0.34 10.02 34.60
C THR A 2 -0.03 9.05 33.49
N ASP A 3 -1.14 9.30 32.79
CA ASP A 3 -1.58 8.53 31.64
C ASP A 3 -0.49 8.58 30.57
N VAL A 4 0.32 7.53 30.49
CA VAL A 4 1.33 7.40 29.44
C VAL A 4 0.62 6.92 28.18
N LEU A 5 0.40 7.84 27.24
CA LEU A 5 -0.22 7.53 25.95
C LEU A 5 0.55 6.39 25.23
N PRO A 6 -0.16 5.43 24.60
CA PRO A 6 0.45 4.38 23.79
C PRO A 6 1.32 4.96 22.67
N LEU A 7 2.45 4.30 22.39
CA LEU A 7 3.32 4.73 21.30
C LEU A 7 2.80 4.17 19.97
N PHE A 8 2.58 5.03 19.01
CA PHE A 8 2.14 4.67 17.66
C PHE A 8 3.27 4.95 16.63
N PRO A 9 3.46 4.15 15.58
CA PRO A 9 2.64 3.00 15.15
C PRO A 9 2.86 1.76 16.02
N PHE A 10 1.80 0.97 16.15
CA PHE A 10 1.85 -0.32 16.84
C PHE A 10 2.68 -1.34 16.06
N ARG A 11 3.16 -2.36 16.76
CA ARG A 11 3.82 -3.52 16.15
C ARG A 11 2.89 -4.71 16.16
N SER A 12 3.08 -5.59 15.18
CA SER A 12 2.45 -6.91 15.23
C SER A 12 3.01 -7.73 16.38
N PRO A 13 2.22 -8.62 16.99
CA PRO A 13 2.74 -9.66 17.87
C PRO A 13 3.80 -10.50 17.14
N ALA A 14 4.87 -10.89 17.86
CA ALA A 14 5.94 -11.67 17.24
C ALA A 14 5.49 -13.08 16.78
N ASP A 15 4.46 -13.62 17.41
CA ASP A 15 3.87 -14.93 17.15
C ASP A 15 2.70 -14.90 16.15
N ASP A 16 2.19 -13.70 15.80
CA ASP A 16 1.12 -13.55 14.82
C ASP A 16 1.34 -12.33 13.91
N PRO A 17 1.96 -12.51 12.73
CA PRO A 17 2.23 -11.44 11.80
C PRO A 17 0.96 -10.84 11.16
N PHE A 18 -0.19 -11.50 11.29
CA PHE A 18 -1.46 -11.03 10.75
C PHE A 18 -2.20 -10.08 11.68
N GLN A 19 -1.90 -10.11 12.97
CA GLN A 19 -2.48 -9.17 13.92
C GLN A 19 -1.81 -7.79 13.79
N PRO A 20 -2.59 -6.72 13.56
CA PRO A 20 -2.03 -5.39 13.35
C PRO A 20 -1.60 -4.69 14.65
N VAL A 21 -2.07 -5.18 15.81
CA VAL A 21 -1.90 -4.54 17.12
C VAL A 21 -1.81 -5.61 18.19
N THR A 22 -0.94 -5.45 19.18
CA THR A 22 -0.94 -6.33 20.34
C THR A 22 -2.18 -6.11 21.21
N GLY A 23 -2.58 -7.13 21.98
CA GLY A 23 -3.67 -6.98 22.94
C GLY A 23 -3.43 -5.87 23.97
N ALA A 24 -2.17 -5.67 24.40
CA ALA A 24 -1.80 -4.60 25.32
C ALA A 24 -1.94 -3.21 24.69
N ASP A 25 -1.50 -3.02 23.44
CA ASP A 25 -1.66 -1.74 22.74
C ASP A 25 -3.14 -1.41 22.50
N ARG A 26 -3.94 -2.44 22.13
CA ARG A 26 -5.39 -2.29 21.94
C ARG A 26 -6.12 -1.91 23.23
N ALA A 27 -5.75 -2.55 24.35
CA ALA A 27 -6.30 -2.25 25.66
C ALA A 27 -5.90 -0.85 26.20
N GLY A 28 -4.83 -0.27 25.67
CA GLY A 28 -4.39 1.10 25.98
C GLY A 28 -5.15 2.20 25.22
N LEU A 29 -6.09 1.84 24.34
CA LEU A 29 -6.92 2.81 23.63
C LEU A 29 -8.20 3.09 24.45
N ASP A 30 -8.51 4.38 24.69
CA ASP A 30 -9.67 4.82 25.48
C ASP A 30 -11.02 4.70 24.73
N GLY A 31 -10.98 4.24 23.47
CA GLY A 31 -12.17 4.12 22.63
C GLY A 31 -11.85 4.22 21.14
N PRO A 32 -12.86 4.39 20.28
CA PRO A 32 -12.69 4.41 18.82
C PRO A 32 -11.95 5.66 18.31
N VAL A 33 -11.86 6.73 19.13
CA VAL A 33 -11.06 7.93 18.87
C VAL A 33 -10.22 8.21 20.11
N SER A 34 -8.95 7.83 20.06
CA SER A 34 -8.02 7.85 21.21
C SER A 34 -6.79 8.69 20.90
N ARG A 35 -6.11 9.18 21.95
CA ARG A 35 -4.81 9.83 21.78
C ARG A 35 -3.69 8.80 21.81
N VAL A 36 -2.73 8.96 20.89
CA VAL A 36 -1.50 8.15 20.87
C VAL A 36 -0.29 9.04 20.69
N ARG A 37 0.85 8.63 21.25
CA ARG A 37 2.13 9.35 21.17
C ARG A 37 2.84 9.03 19.85
N LEU A 38 3.46 10.03 19.23
CA LEU A 38 4.25 9.89 18.02
C LEU A 38 5.74 9.74 18.32
N PRO A 39 6.51 9.00 17.49
CA PRO A 39 7.96 8.86 17.66
C PRO A 39 8.73 10.17 17.42
N THR A 40 8.14 11.11 16.69
CA THR A 40 8.69 12.45 16.44
C THR A 40 8.46 13.43 17.60
N GLY A 41 7.78 13.00 18.66
CA GLY A 41 7.27 13.83 19.75
C GLY A 41 5.84 14.27 19.50
N GLY A 42 5.16 14.72 20.56
CA GLY A 42 3.75 15.07 20.50
C GLY A 42 2.83 13.84 20.43
N TRP A 43 1.61 14.09 19.96
CA TRP A 43 0.54 13.08 19.91
C TRP A 43 -0.37 13.32 18.68
N THR A 44 -1.19 12.34 18.36
CA THR A 44 -2.25 12.41 17.35
C THR A 44 -3.52 11.73 17.86
N TRP A 45 -4.67 12.13 17.33
CA TRP A 45 -5.87 11.34 17.46
C TRP A 45 -5.77 10.11 16.56
N LEU A 46 -6.07 8.94 17.09
CA LEU A 46 -6.14 7.68 16.35
C LEU A 46 -7.60 7.27 16.22
N VAL A 47 -8.08 7.12 15.00
CA VAL A 47 -9.47 6.75 14.68
C VAL A 47 -9.49 5.30 14.20
N THR A 48 -10.28 4.45 14.86
CA THR A 48 -10.26 3.00 14.65
C THR A 48 -11.59 2.39 14.22
N ARG A 49 -12.74 3.06 14.49
CA ARG A 49 -14.05 2.57 14.06
C ARG A 49 -14.28 2.82 12.58
N HIS A 50 -14.77 1.83 11.85
CA HIS A 50 -14.93 1.87 10.39
C HIS A 50 -15.74 3.09 9.90
N ALA A 51 -16.88 3.38 10.54
CA ALA A 51 -17.72 4.53 10.18
C ALA A 51 -16.97 5.86 10.35
N ASP A 52 -16.21 6.01 11.44
CA ASP A 52 -15.45 7.22 11.77
C ASP A 52 -14.23 7.41 10.85
N VAL A 53 -13.56 6.32 10.49
CA VAL A 53 -12.50 6.34 9.49
C VAL A 53 -13.02 6.81 8.14
N ARG A 54 -14.20 6.35 7.71
CA ARG A 54 -14.83 6.83 6.47
C ARG A 54 -15.29 8.29 6.58
N GLN A 55 -15.80 8.71 7.72
CA GLN A 55 -16.15 10.11 8.00
C GLN A 55 -14.90 11.00 7.86
N LEU A 56 -13.81 10.66 8.55
CA LEU A 56 -12.53 11.38 8.50
C LEU A 56 -11.99 11.50 7.07
N LEU A 57 -11.89 10.38 6.36
CA LEU A 57 -11.24 10.33 5.04
C LEU A 57 -12.07 10.99 3.92
N ARG A 58 -13.38 11.20 4.12
CA ARG A 58 -14.26 11.90 3.18
C ARG A 58 -14.37 13.41 3.46
N SER A 59 -13.99 13.84 4.66
CA SER A 59 -14.22 15.21 5.12
C SER A 59 -13.19 16.18 4.57
N GLU A 60 -13.65 17.29 3.99
CA GLU A 60 -12.85 18.43 3.57
C GLU A 60 -12.31 19.29 4.73
N ALA A 61 -12.73 18.98 5.98
CA ALA A 61 -12.18 19.62 7.17
C ALA A 61 -10.75 19.18 7.49
N PHE A 62 -10.25 18.14 6.80
CA PHE A 62 -8.93 17.55 7.04
C PHE A 62 -8.05 17.59 5.79
N SER A 63 -6.78 17.93 6.01
CA SER A 63 -5.75 17.99 4.96
C SER A 63 -4.86 16.75 4.95
N ALA A 64 -4.45 16.35 3.75
CA ALA A 64 -3.42 15.35 3.52
C ALA A 64 -2.02 15.96 3.36
N ASP A 65 -1.88 17.29 3.33
CA ASP A 65 -0.61 17.99 3.14
C ASP A 65 0.28 17.87 4.38
N THR A 66 1.40 17.16 4.22
CA THR A 66 2.39 16.92 5.27
C THR A 66 3.08 18.19 5.79
N TYR A 67 2.96 19.29 5.09
CA TYR A 67 3.56 20.57 5.48
C TYR A 67 2.59 21.48 6.25
N GLN A 68 1.36 21.05 6.44
CA GLN A 68 0.43 21.78 7.32
C GLN A 68 0.89 21.69 8.77
N PRO A 69 0.84 22.78 9.54
CA PRO A 69 1.13 22.77 10.97
C PRO A 69 0.27 21.71 11.69
N GLY A 70 0.89 20.93 12.58
CA GLY A 70 0.18 19.89 13.35
C GLY A 70 -0.02 18.57 12.61
N PHE A 71 0.47 18.42 11.37
CA PHE A 71 0.38 17.14 10.67
C PHE A 71 1.15 16.03 11.42
N PRO A 72 0.54 14.84 11.68
CA PRO A 72 1.12 13.82 12.55
C PRO A 72 2.17 12.98 11.82
N LEU A 73 3.41 13.44 11.84
CA LEU A 73 4.54 12.80 11.19
C LEU A 73 5.10 11.64 12.02
N LEU A 74 5.40 10.51 11.37
CA LEU A 74 6.07 9.35 11.97
C LEU A 74 7.61 9.43 11.90
N ARG A 75 8.13 10.37 11.11
CA ARG A 75 9.56 10.71 10.98
C ARG A 75 9.67 12.20 10.65
N PRO A 76 10.84 12.82 10.82
CA PRO A 76 11.02 14.22 10.44
C PRO A 76 10.61 14.48 8.99
N ALA A 77 9.91 15.59 8.75
CA ALA A 77 9.52 15.99 7.40
C ALA A 77 10.75 16.25 6.52
N PRO A 78 10.69 15.91 5.24
CA PRO A 78 11.65 16.42 4.28
C PRO A 78 11.56 17.96 4.20
N PRO A 79 12.62 18.64 3.71
CA PRO A 79 12.55 20.09 3.51
C PRO A 79 11.33 20.49 2.67
N ASN A 80 10.64 21.57 3.10
CA ASN A 80 9.51 22.13 2.36
C ASN A 80 10.01 22.96 1.19
N VAL A 81 10.43 22.30 0.13
CA VAL A 81 10.87 22.91 -1.12
C VAL A 81 9.88 22.58 -2.24
N PRO A 82 9.67 23.49 -3.22
CA PRO A 82 8.68 23.28 -4.28
C PRO A 82 8.84 21.96 -5.03
N GLU A 83 10.10 21.52 -5.24
CA GLU A 83 10.41 20.27 -5.94
C GLU A 83 9.83 19.03 -5.24
N ASN A 84 9.81 19.01 -3.91
CA ASN A 84 9.28 17.90 -3.12
C ASN A 84 7.74 17.84 -3.14
N ARG A 85 7.08 18.94 -3.50
CA ARG A 85 5.61 19.04 -3.59
C ARG A 85 5.07 18.66 -4.97
N ARG A 86 5.84 18.94 -6.05
CA ARG A 86 5.37 18.80 -7.43
C ARG A 86 5.01 17.35 -7.76
N GLY A 87 3.78 17.13 -8.25
CA GLY A 87 3.28 15.84 -8.74
C GLY A 87 2.95 14.80 -7.68
N GLY A 88 3.33 15.01 -6.43
CA GLY A 88 3.04 14.09 -5.32
C GLY A 88 1.60 14.23 -4.81
N PHE A 89 0.59 14.05 -5.65
CA PHE A 89 -0.82 14.38 -5.38
C PHE A 89 -1.42 13.65 -4.17
N ILE A 90 -0.84 12.56 -3.70
CA ILE A 90 -1.25 11.87 -2.45
C ILE A 90 -1.11 12.79 -1.21
N ARG A 91 -0.34 13.88 -1.31
CA ARG A 91 -0.09 14.88 -0.27
C ARG A 91 -0.58 16.27 -0.68
N MET A 92 -1.58 16.33 -1.52
CA MET A 92 -2.24 17.54 -1.98
C MET A 92 -3.71 17.49 -1.67
N ASP A 93 -4.36 18.65 -1.59
CA ASP A 93 -5.81 18.78 -1.37
C ASP A 93 -6.45 19.61 -2.48
N GLY A 94 -7.77 19.66 -2.50
CA GLY A 94 -8.56 20.56 -3.35
C GLY A 94 -8.37 20.34 -4.85
N ASP A 95 -8.42 21.47 -5.61
CA ASP A 95 -8.46 21.45 -7.06
C ASP A 95 -7.16 20.93 -7.70
N GLU A 96 -6.01 21.20 -7.09
CA GLU A 96 -4.72 20.73 -7.58
C GLU A 96 -4.60 19.20 -7.50
N HIS A 97 -4.99 18.62 -6.36
CA HIS A 97 -5.11 17.16 -6.22
C HIS A 97 -6.03 16.58 -7.29
N GLN A 98 -7.23 17.15 -7.45
CA GLN A 98 -8.23 16.65 -8.39
C GLN A 98 -7.75 16.77 -9.84
N ARG A 99 -7.04 17.84 -10.20
CA ARG A 99 -6.48 18.05 -11.54
C ARG A 99 -5.50 16.95 -11.91
N LEU A 100 -4.50 16.69 -11.07
CA LEU A 100 -3.49 15.66 -11.32
C LEU A 100 -4.10 14.24 -11.30
N ARG A 101 -4.96 13.98 -10.32
CA ARG A 101 -5.62 12.67 -10.22
C ARG A 101 -6.48 12.34 -11.43
N ARG A 102 -7.22 13.31 -11.99
CA ARG A 102 -8.06 13.10 -13.19
C ARG A 102 -7.26 12.66 -14.40
N MET A 103 -6.03 13.14 -14.58
CA MET A 103 -5.16 12.75 -15.69
C MET A 103 -4.81 11.25 -15.66
N LEU A 104 -4.82 10.64 -14.48
CA LEU A 104 -4.50 9.22 -14.28
C LEU A 104 -5.75 8.32 -14.17
N THR A 105 -6.91 8.88 -13.83
CA THR A 105 -8.10 8.09 -13.49
C THR A 105 -8.50 7.15 -14.62
N ALA A 106 -8.42 7.62 -15.87
CA ALA A 106 -8.80 6.80 -17.04
C ALA A 106 -7.94 5.53 -17.17
N GLU A 107 -6.64 5.63 -16.87
CA GLU A 107 -5.68 4.53 -16.99
C GLU A 107 -5.98 3.37 -16.04
N PHE A 108 -6.46 3.69 -14.84
CA PHE A 108 -6.78 2.71 -13.79
C PHE A 108 -8.26 2.28 -13.77
N MET A 109 -9.06 2.66 -14.77
CA MET A 109 -10.44 2.15 -14.89
C MET A 109 -10.44 0.65 -15.21
N ILE A 110 -11.42 -0.08 -14.69
CA ILE A 110 -11.56 -1.53 -14.84
C ILE A 110 -11.44 -1.96 -16.33
N LYS A 111 -12.05 -1.22 -17.26
CA LYS A 111 -11.96 -1.54 -18.69
C LYS A 111 -10.53 -1.53 -19.23
N ASN A 112 -9.68 -0.63 -18.73
CA ASN A 112 -8.28 -0.53 -19.16
C ASN A 112 -7.41 -1.58 -18.45
N ILE A 113 -7.70 -1.87 -17.18
CA ILE A 113 -7.03 -2.97 -16.47
C ILE A 113 -7.32 -4.32 -17.13
N ARG A 114 -8.56 -4.58 -17.56
CA ARG A 114 -8.89 -5.80 -18.33
C ARG A 114 -8.08 -5.95 -19.62
N ARG A 115 -7.66 -4.85 -20.24
CA ARG A 115 -6.81 -4.90 -21.44
C ARG A 115 -5.39 -5.37 -21.17
N ILE A 116 -4.89 -5.15 -19.97
CA ILE A 116 -3.56 -5.58 -19.53
C ILE A 116 -3.58 -6.89 -18.72
N GLU A 117 -4.75 -7.49 -18.45
CA GLU A 117 -4.83 -8.81 -17.78
C GLU A 117 -4.02 -9.90 -18.50
N PRO A 118 -3.99 -10.01 -19.85
CA PRO A 118 -3.11 -10.96 -20.52
C PRO A 118 -1.62 -10.74 -20.16
N LEU A 119 -1.17 -9.48 -20.17
CA LEU A 119 0.20 -9.13 -19.74
C LEU A 119 0.47 -9.53 -18.28
N ILE A 120 -0.49 -9.25 -17.37
CA ILE A 120 -0.37 -9.69 -15.97
C ILE A 120 -0.20 -11.22 -15.92
N GLY A 121 -0.97 -11.93 -16.75
CA GLY A 121 -0.85 -13.37 -16.88
C GLY A 121 0.54 -13.83 -17.32
N ASP A 122 1.07 -13.25 -18.38
CA ASP A 122 2.40 -13.59 -18.92
C ASP A 122 3.51 -13.29 -17.89
N VAL A 123 3.41 -12.16 -17.19
CA VAL A 123 4.36 -11.78 -16.11
C VAL A 123 4.30 -12.77 -14.95
N VAL A 124 3.10 -13.17 -14.54
CA VAL A 124 2.92 -14.15 -13.45
C VAL A 124 3.49 -15.50 -13.85
N ASP A 125 3.24 -15.97 -15.07
CA ASP A 125 3.77 -17.25 -15.55
C ASP A 125 5.31 -17.23 -15.62
N ALA A 126 5.91 -16.16 -16.11
CA ALA A 126 7.36 -16.00 -16.13
C ALA A 126 7.97 -16.01 -14.71
N ALA A 127 7.35 -15.35 -13.74
CA ALA A 127 7.78 -15.35 -12.35
C ALA A 127 7.63 -16.74 -11.70
N LEU A 128 6.57 -17.50 -12.05
CA LEU A 128 6.41 -18.88 -11.61
C LEU A 128 7.47 -19.84 -12.20
N ASP A 129 7.88 -19.60 -13.44
CA ASP A 129 8.96 -20.36 -14.06
C ASP A 129 10.31 -20.04 -13.42
N ASP A 130 10.58 -18.77 -13.06
CA ASP A 130 11.77 -18.37 -12.30
C ASP A 130 11.80 -19.01 -10.90
N LEU A 131 10.68 -18.96 -10.18
CA LEU A 131 10.54 -19.64 -8.88
C LEU A 131 10.79 -21.16 -9.02
N ALA A 132 10.25 -21.80 -10.06
CA ALA A 132 10.46 -23.22 -10.33
C ALA A 132 11.94 -23.53 -10.64
N ALA A 133 12.62 -22.66 -11.39
CA ALA A 133 14.03 -22.81 -11.76
C ALA A 133 14.97 -22.63 -10.55
N ALA A 134 14.61 -21.79 -9.58
CA ALA A 134 15.36 -21.64 -8.33
C ALA A 134 15.37 -22.94 -7.50
N GLY A 135 14.33 -23.77 -7.62
CA GLY A 135 14.18 -25.03 -6.90
C GLY A 135 13.92 -24.87 -5.41
N PRO A 136 13.20 -25.86 -4.78
CA PRO A 136 12.86 -25.77 -3.37
C PRO A 136 14.07 -26.10 -2.45
N PRO A 137 14.25 -25.39 -1.31
CA PRO A 137 13.47 -24.23 -0.90
C PRO A 137 13.88 -22.97 -1.67
N ALA A 138 12.92 -22.13 -2.07
CA ALA A 138 13.15 -20.86 -2.72
C ALA A 138 12.42 -19.71 -2.01
N ASP A 139 12.93 -18.48 -2.12
CA ASP A 139 12.27 -17.30 -1.57
C ASP A 139 11.16 -16.81 -2.51
N LEU A 140 9.91 -16.95 -2.09
CA LEU A 140 8.76 -16.52 -2.86
C LEU A 140 8.72 -14.99 -3.03
N ILE A 141 9.26 -14.21 -2.08
CA ILE A 141 9.29 -12.75 -2.22
C ILE A 141 10.22 -12.36 -3.38
N GLU A 142 11.43 -12.92 -3.42
CA GLU A 142 12.44 -12.60 -4.42
C GLU A 142 12.02 -13.05 -5.82
N HIS A 143 11.56 -14.30 -5.97
CA HIS A 143 11.31 -14.90 -7.28
C HIS A 143 9.89 -14.69 -7.81
N PHE A 144 8.93 -14.27 -6.97
CA PHE A 144 7.54 -14.16 -7.40
C PHE A 144 6.85 -12.89 -6.92
N ALA A 145 6.74 -12.66 -5.60
CA ALA A 145 5.88 -11.62 -5.07
C ALA A 145 6.33 -10.20 -5.46
N LEU A 146 7.64 -9.95 -5.52
CA LEU A 146 8.21 -8.66 -5.90
C LEU A 146 8.33 -8.49 -7.42
N PRO A 147 8.79 -9.47 -8.22
CA PRO A 147 8.87 -9.34 -9.67
C PRO A 147 7.53 -9.06 -10.34
N VAL A 148 6.45 -9.73 -9.92
CA VAL A 148 5.14 -9.59 -10.57
C VAL A 148 4.68 -8.14 -10.65
N PRO A 149 4.43 -7.41 -9.54
CA PRO A 149 3.97 -6.02 -9.62
C PRO A 149 5.06 -5.07 -10.15
N SER A 150 6.34 -5.38 -9.95
CA SER A 150 7.44 -4.56 -10.49
C SER A 150 7.46 -4.56 -12.02
N LEU A 151 7.29 -5.72 -12.65
CA LEU A 151 7.20 -5.84 -14.11
C LEU A 151 5.95 -5.15 -14.66
N VAL A 152 4.80 -5.34 -14.00
CA VAL A 152 3.54 -4.75 -14.42
C VAL A 152 3.60 -3.22 -14.38
N ILE A 153 4.09 -2.62 -13.29
CA ILE A 153 4.20 -1.16 -13.19
C ILE A 153 5.24 -0.59 -14.15
N CYS A 154 6.36 -1.28 -14.36
CA CYS A 154 7.37 -0.90 -15.35
C CYS A 154 6.77 -0.87 -16.76
N HIS A 155 6.03 -1.91 -17.14
CA HIS A 155 5.35 -1.94 -18.43
C HIS A 155 4.34 -0.80 -18.58
N LEU A 156 3.51 -0.57 -17.56
CA LEU A 156 2.51 0.51 -17.57
C LEU A 156 3.15 1.88 -17.74
N LEU A 157 4.25 2.16 -17.03
CA LEU A 157 4.94 3.44 -17.08
C LEU A 157 5.87 3.59 -18.28
N GLY A 158 6.36 2.50 -18.87
CA GLY A 158 7.40 2.50 -19.89
C GLY A 158 8.81 2.58 -19.31
N VAL A 159 8.99 2.11 -18.08
CA VAL A 159 10.28 1.99 -17.38
C VAL A 159 10.93 0.67 -17.78
N PRO A 160 12.22 0.62 -18.20
CA PRO A 160 12.92 -0.62 -18.45
C PRO A 160 13.02 -1.48 -17.19
N TYR A 161 12.60 -2.75 -17.28
CA TYR A 161 12.70 -3.64 -16.12
C TYR A 161 14.14 -3.97 -15.73
N ALA A 162 15.08 -3.88 -16.67
CA ALA A 162 16.52 -4.05 -16.38
C ALA A 162 17.02 -3.12 -15.25
N ASP A 163 16.30 -2.03 -14.98
CA ASP A 163 16.64 -1.06 -13.93
C ASP A 163 15.94 -1.36 -12.60
N HIS A 164 15.31 -2.54 -12.44
CA HIS A 164 14.48 -2.86 -11.27
C HIS A 164 15.24 -2.77 -9.94
N ASP A 165 16.46 -3.28 -9.86
CA ASP A 165 17.29 -3.19 -8.66
C ASP A 165 17.52 -1.75 -8.20
N PHE A 166 17.71 -0.85 -9.18
CA PHE A 166 17.92 0.56 -8.92
C PHE A 166 16.71 1.19 -8.21
N PHE A 167 15.51 1.02 -8.77
CA PHE A 167 14.34 1.67 -8.18
C PHE A 167 13.77 0.91 -6.97
N GLN A 168 13.84 -0.41 -6.93
CA GLN A 168 13.39 -1.20 -5.77
C GLN A 168 14.19 -0.89 -4.51
N THR A 169 15.53 -0.86 -4.61
CA THR A 169 16.40 -0.51 -3.48
C THR A 169 16.07 0.87 -2.92
N ARG A 170 15.86 1.86 -3.78
CA ARG A 170 15.54 3.23 -3.37
C ARG A 170 14.13 3.37 -2.81
N SER A 171 13.16 2.66 -3.39
CA SER A 171 11.78 2.61 -2.88
C SER A 171 11.72 2.05 -1.47
N ARG A 172 12.48 0.98 -1.18
CA ARG A 172 12.57 0.44 0.19
C ARG A 172 13.07 1.47 1.19
N VAL A 173 14.09 2.27 0.84
CA VAL A 173 14.57 3.36 1.69
C VAL A 173 13.47 4.41 1.94
N LEU A 174 12.66 4.71 0.94
CA LEU A 174 11.57 5.70 1.07
C LEU A 174 10.43 5.20 1.96
N LEU A 175 10.19 3.91 1.98
CA LEU A 175 9.15 3.29 2.80
C LEU A 175 9.64 2.94 4.22
N ASP A 176 10.95 2.86 4.46
CA ASP A 176 11.53 2.58 5.77
C ASP A 176 11.48 3.81 6.68
N ARG A 177 10.75 3.71 7.81
CA ARG A 177 10.63 4.77 8.82
C ARG A 177 11.91 5.00 9.61
N ALA A 178 12.81 4.00 9.65
CA ALA A 178 14.10 4.08 10.31
C ALA A 178 15.19 4.64 9.40
N ALA A 179 14.92 4.83 8.12
CA ALA A 179 15.93 5.34 7.19
C ALA A 179 16.38 6.76 7.58
N PRO A 180 17.70 7.00 7.65
CA PRO A 180 18.25 8.33 7.92
C PRO A 180 17.76 9.36 6.90
N PRO A 181 17.50 10.63 7.31
CA PRO A 181 16.98 11.66 6.42
C PRO A 181 17.86 11.92 5.18
N GLU A 182 19.17 11.81 5.30
CA GLU A 182 20.11 11.97 4.18
C GLU A 182 19.98 10.84 3.15
N ARG A 183 19.78 9.59 3.59
CA ARG A 183 19.51 8.45 2.69
C ARG A 183 18.18 8.59 1.98
N THR A 184 17.16 9.06 2.69
CA THR A 184 15.84 9.36 2.09
C THR A 184 15.94 10.44 1.03
N ARG A 185 16.68 11.54 1.31
CA ARG A 185 16.90 12.62 0.33
C ARG A 185 17.67 12.13 -0.90
N ALA A 186 18.73 11.36 -0.70
CA ALA A 186 19.49 10.79 -1.81
C ALA A 186 18.63 9.87 -2.68
N ALA A 187 17.84 8.98 -2.08
CA ALA A 187 16.94 8.08 -2.81
C ALA A 187 15.88 8.85 -3.63
N ILE A 188 15.31 9.94 -3.08
CA ILE A 188 14.37 10.80 -3.83
C ILE A 188 15.09 11.47 -5.01
N ALA A 189 16.27 12.04 -4.80
CA ALA A 189 17.03 12.72 -5.85
C ALA A 189 17.41 11.76 -6.98
N ASP A 190 17.90 10.56 -6.64
CA ASP A 190 18.27 9.51 -7.59
C ASP A 190 17.07 9.09 -8.45
N LEU A 191 15.92 8.78 -7.82
CA LEU A 191 14.72 8.36 -8.55
C LEU A 191 14.15 9.47 -9.43
N ARG A 192 14.17 10.73 -8.95
CA ARG A 192 13.73 11.88 -9.77
C ARG A 192 14.66 12.12 -10.95
N GLY A 193 15.97 12.03 -10.75
CA GLY A 193 16.96 12.13 -11.82
C GLY A 193 16.80 11.04 -12.88
N TYR A 194 16.61 9.81 -12.45
CA TYR A 194 16.33 8.67 -13.33
C TYR A 194 15.07 8.90 -14.18
N LEU A 195 13.95 9.28 -13.53
CA LEU A 195 12.70 9.54 -14.23
C LEU A 195 12.77 10.75 -15.17
N ALA A 196 13.53 11.79 -14.80
CA ALA A 196 13.79 12.93 -15.70
C ALA A 196 14.51 12.48 -16.97
N GLY A 197 15.60 11.70 -16.84
CA GLY A 197 16.31 11.14 -17.99
C GLY A 197 15.42 10.25 -18.86
N LEU A 198 14.60 9.40 -18.24
CA LEU A 198 13.65 8.55 -18.97
C LEU A 198 12.62 9.37 -19.77
N ILE A 199 12.14 10.49 -19.21
CA ILE A 199 11.19 11.39 -19.88
C ILE A 199 11.87 12.12 -21.03
N ASP A 200 13.09 12.61 -20.83
CA ASP A 200 13.88 13.32 -21.85
C ASP A 200 14.27 12.40 -23.03
N ASP A 201 14.64 11.15 -22.75
CA ASP A 201 14.96 10.15 -23.79
C ASP A 201 13.72 9.62 -24.53
N GLY A 202 12.52 9.90 -24.01
CA GLY A 202 11.24 9.44 -24.51
C GLY A 202 10.92 7.99 -24.10
N PRO A 203 9.91 7.79 -23.22
CA PRO A 203 9.51 6.47 -22.75
C PRO A 203 9.15 5.53 -23.89
N LYS A 204 9.48 4.23 -23.75
CA LYS A 204 9.26 3.24 -24.81
C LYS A 204 7.78 2.81 -24.93
N GLY A 205 7.39 2.43 -26.13
CA GLY A 205 6.08 1.82 -26.42
C GLY A 205 4.90 2.78 -26.20
N ASP A 206 3.68 2.21 -26.14
CA ASP A 206 2.45 2.91 -25.76
C ASP A 206 2.30 2.89 -24.24
N SER A 207 3.14 3.64 -23.56
CA SER A 207 3.18 3.72 -22.10
C SER A 207 2.42 4.91 -21.56
N LEU A 208 2.01 4.85 -20.29
CA LEU A 208 1.34 5.95 -19.61
C LEU A 208 2.17 7.25 -19.65
N LEU A 209 3.50 7.15 -19.42
CA LEU A 209 4.36 8.35 -19.46
C LEU A 209 4.39 8.96 -20.84
N ARG A 210 4.48 8.15 -21.91
CA ARG A 210 4.45 8.67 -23.29
C ARG A 210 3.12 9.38 -23.58
N ARG A 211 1.98 8.81 -23.22
CA ARG A 211 0.67 9.44 -23.39
C ARG A 211 0.56 10.75 -22.62
N LEU A 212 0.99 10.78 -21.36
CA LEU A 212 0.98 12.02 -20.56
C LEU A 212 1.90 13.10 -21.14
N ILE A 213 3.04 12.74 -21.74
CA ILE A 213 3.90 13.71 -22.45
C ILE A 213 3.13 14.32 -23.63
N THR A 214 2.66 13.48 -24.55
CA THR A 214 2.03 13.95 -25.79
C THR A 214 0.69 14.67 -25.56
N GLU A 215 -0.11 14.19 -24.60
CA GLU A 215 -1.46 14.71 -24.40
C GLU A 215 -1.54 15.85 -23.39
N ARG A 216 -0.55 15.99 -22.49
CA ARG A 216 -0.62 16.94 -21.38
C ARG A 216 0.60 17.84 -21.26
N VAL A 217 1.82 17.31 -21.41
CA VAL A 217 3.03 18.16 -21.30
C VAL A 217 3.19 19.02 -22.55
N ASP A 218 3.07 18.42 -23.74
CA ASP A 218 3.22 19.14 -25.02
C ASP A 218 2.11 20.18 -25.24
N THR A 219 0.96 20.00 -24.58
CA THR A 219 -0.16 20.96 -24.60
C THR A 219 -0.06 22.04 -23.52
N GLY A 220 0.91 21.92 -22.60
CA GLY A 220 1.12 22.85 -21.49
C GLY A 220 0.16 22.65 -20.29
N GLU A 221 -0.65 21.58 -20.28
CA GLU A 221 -1.56 21.27 -19.17
C GLU A 221 -0.84 20.66 -17.94
N LEU A 222 0.34 20.05 -18.16
CA LEU A 222 1.14 19.38 -17.12
C LEU A 222 2.59 19.81 -17.24
N ALA A 223 3.20 20.29 -16.15
CA ALA A 223 4.62 20.59 -16.14
C ALA A 223 5.45 19.29 -16.03
N VAL A 224 6.62 19.24 -16.67
CA VAL A 224 7.55 18.08 -16.60
C VAL A 224 7.86 17.69 -15.15
N GLY A 225 8.08 18.68 -14.26
CA GLY A 225 8.34 18.41 -12.84
C GLY A 225 7.16 17.76 -12.09
N GLU A 226 5.91 18.03 -12.51
CA GLU A 226 4.72 17.36 -12.00
C GLU A 226 4.64 15.92 -12.52
N LEU A 227 4.91 15.71 -13.82
CA LEU A 227 4.97 14.38 -14.41
C LEU A 227 6.00 13.49 -13.71
N ILE A 228 7.20 14.01 -13.43
CA ILE A 228 8.22 13.29 -12.67
C ILE A 228 7.71 12.89 -11.28
N GLY A 229 7.02 13.79 -10.57
CA GLY A 229 6.45 13.49 -9.26
C GLY A 229 5.32 12.45 -9.30
N MET A 230 4.46 12.52 -10.32
CA MET A 230 3.42 11.52 -10.56
C MET A 230 4.02 10.14 -10.89
N ALA A 231 5.02 10.09 -11.77
CA ALA A 231 5.74 8.87 -12.12
C ALA A 231 6.41 8.22 -10.90
N LEU A 232 7.10 9.05 -10.09
CA LEU A 232 7.72 8.60 -8.84
C LEU A 232 6.69 7.98 -7.87
N LEU A 233 5.56 8.66 -7.69
CA LEU A 233 4.49 8.16 -6.83
C LEU A 233 3.95 6.82 -7.32
N LEU A 234 3.65 6.70 -8.62
CA LEU A 234 3.12 5.48 -9.21
C LEU A 234 4.13 4.33 -9.16
N LEU A 235 5.40 4.60 -9.44
CA LEU A 235 6.46 3.61 -9.39
C LEU A 235 6.60 3.02 -7.99
N ILE A 236 6.68 3.86 -6.93
CA ILE A 236 6.84 3.39 -5.55
C ILE A 236 5.57 2.68 -5.07
N ALA A 237 4.40 3.27 -5.29
CA ALA A 237 3.14 2.73 -4.80
C ALA A 237 2.72 1.45 -5.53
N GLY A 238 3.09 1.31 -6.81
CA GLY A 238 2.61 0.23 -7.67
C GLY A 238 3.25 -1.13 -7.39
N HIS A 239 4.52 -1.19 -6.95
CA HIS A 239 5.16 -2.49 -6.77
C HIS A 239 5.23 -2.96 -5.31
N GLU A 240 5.70 -2.13 -4.38
CA GLU A 240 5.92 -2.56 -3.00
C GLU A 240 4.63 -2.97 -2.28
N THR A 241 3.51 -2.29 -2.56
CA THR A 241 2.25 -2.60 -1.89
C THR A 241 1.69 -3.95 -2.35
N THR A 242 1.63 -4.19 -3.64
CA THR A 242 1.11 -5.45 -4.20
C THR A 242 2.05 -6.62 -3.88
N ALA A 243 3.36 -6.42 -3.90
CA ALA A 243 4.34 -7.43 -3.49
C ALA A 243 4.12 -7.91 -2.05
N ASN A 244 3.95 -6.97 -1.11
CA ASN A 244 3.68 -7.31 0.28
C ASN A 244 2.32 -8.02 0.45
N MET A 245 1.30 -7.63 -0.33
CA MET A 245 0.00 -8.32 -0.34
C MET A 245 0.12 -9.75 -0.87
N ILE A 246 0.85 -9.99 -1.98
CA ILE A 246 1.06 -11.34 -2.51
C ILE A 246 1.79 -12.21 -1.48
N GLY A 247 2.87 -11.70 -0.88
CA GLY A 247 3.65 -12.44 0.11
C GLY A 247 2.84 -12.81 1.36
N LEU A 248 2.18 -11.84 1.98
CA LEU A 248 1.34 -12.08 3.17
C LEU A 248 0.12 -12.95 2.87
N SER A 249 -0.52 -12.76 1.71
CA SER A 249 -1.63 -13.61 1.27
C SER A 249 -1.19 -15.05 1.09
N THR A 250 -0.03 -15.27 0.48
CA THR A 250 0.53 -16.61 0.33
C THR A 250 0.84 -17.24 1.70
N LEU A 251 1.50 -16.51 2.60
CA LEU A 251 1.76 -17.01 3.96
C LEU A 251 0.47 -17.41 4.67
N LEU A 252 -0.57 -16.56 4.63
CA LEU A 252 -1.86 -16.86 5.25
C LEU A 252 -2.51 -18.11 4.64
N LEU A 253 -2.50 -18.24 3.31
CA LEU A 253 -3.06 -19.40 2.61
C LEU A 253 -2.26 -20.68 2.87
N LEU A 254 -0.94 -20.60 3.08
CA LEU A 254 -0.13 -21.76 3.49
C LEU A 254 -0.45 -22.24 4.93
N GLN A 255 -0.93 -21.35 5.79
CA GLN A 255 -1.46 -21.72 7.12
C GLN A 255 -2.90 -22.24 7.05
N HIS A 256 -3.59 -22.03 5.92
CA HIS A 256 -4.95 -22.50 5.64
C HIS A 256 -5.01 -23.31 4.33
N PRO A 257 -4.32 -24.46 4.23
CA PRO A 257 -4.13 -25.19 2.98
C PRO A 257 -5.43 -25.62 2.30
N GLN A 258 -6.52 -25.76 3.06
CA GLN A 258 -7.85 -26.02 2.50
C GLN A 258 -8.34 -24.88 1.60
N HIS A 259 -8.02 -23.62 1.91
CA HIS A 259 -8.44 -22.48 1.09
C HIS A 259 -7.54 -22.32 -0.15
N LEU A 260 -6.25 -22.66 -0.05
CA LEU A 260 -5.36 -22.72 -1.20
C LEU A 260 -5.81 -23.82 -2.19
N ALA A 261 -6.20 -24.99 -1.67
CA ALA A 261 -6.74 -26.06 -2.49
C ALA A 261 -8.09 -25.68 -3.14
N ALA A 262 -8.99 -25.04 -2.39
CA ALA A 262 -10.26 -24.56 -2.93
C ALA A 262 -10.05 -23.53 -4.04
N LEU A 263 -9.11 -22.58 -3.88
CA LEU A 263 -8.77 -21.59 -4.92
C LEU A 263 -8.21 -22.24 -6.19
N ARG A 264 -7.40 -23.30 -6.06
CA ARG A 264 -6.89 -24.07 -7.19
C ARG A 264 -8.02 -24.74 -7.97
N ASP A 265 -8.97 -25.34 -7.25
CA ASP A 265 -10.06 -26.16 -7.80
C ASP A 265 -11.21 -25.28 -8.33
N ASP A 266 -11.51 -24.16 -7.66
CA ASP A 266 -12.49 -23.14 -8.08
C ASP A 266 -11.90 -21.74 -8.10
N PRO A 267 -11.32 -21.28 -9.22
CA PRO A 267 -10.79 -19.94 -9.35
C PRO A 267 -11.81 -18.80 -9.21
N ALA A 268 -13.11 -19.09 -9.33
CA ALA A 268 -14.14 -18.05 -9.20
C ALA A 268 -14.19 -17.49 -7.76
N MET A 269 -13.76 -18.28 -6.76
CA MET A 269 -13.65 -17.79 -5.39
C MET A 269 -12.59 -16.68 -5.19
N ALA A 270 -11.68 -16.48 -6.19
CA ALA A 270 -10.66 -15.43 -6.09
C ALA A 270 -11.24 -14.04 -5.87
N ASP A 271 -12.46 -13.76 -6.34
CA ASP A 271 -13.11 -12.48 -6.16
C ASP A 271 -13.40 -12.17 -4.69
N SER A 272 -14.05 -13.07 -3.97
CA SER A 272 -14.33 -12.91 -2.53
C SER A 272 -13.06 -13.04 -1.69
N LEU A 273 -12.22 -14.02 -2.02
CA LEU A 273 -10.96 -14.27 -1.32
C LEU A 273 -10.04 -13.04 -1.31
N VAL A 274 -9.87 -12.36 -2.44
CA VAL A 274 -9.01 -11.17 -2.53
C VAL A 274 -9.57 -10.02 -1.70
N GLU A 275 -10.89 -9.79 -1.68
CA GLU A 275 -11.48 -8.76 -0.83
C GLU A 275 -11.27 -9.07 0.66
N GLU A 276 -11.41 -10.33 1.07
CA GLU A 276 -11.16 -10.73 2.46
C GLU A 276 -9.67 -10.66 2.82
N LEU A 277 -8.75 -11.04 1.93
CA LEU A 277 -7.32 -10.87 2.13
C LEU A 277 -6.95 -9.39 2.32
N LEU A 278 -7.51 -8.50 1.50
CA LEU A 278 -7.32 -7.05 1.63
C LEU A 278 -7.84 -6.52 2.96
N ARG A 279 -9.04 -6.96 3.38
CA ARG A 279 -9.62 -6.61 4.68
C ARG A 279 -8.74 -7.09 5.83
N TYR A 280 -8.45 -8.38 5.85
CA TYR A 280 -7.81 -9.06 6.98
C TYR A 280 -6.36 -8.63 7.17
N LEU A 281 -5.59 -8.54 6.10
CA LEU A 281 -4.16 -8.22 6.16
C LEU A 281 -3.90 -6.72 6.31
N THR A 282 -4.62 -5.87 5.62
CA THR A 282 -4.52 -4.39 5.66
C THR A 282 -3.08 -3.90 5.87
N ILE A 283 -2.27 -3.94 4.82
CA ILE A 283 -0.82 -3.73 4.89
C ILE A 283 -0.38 -2.31 5.30
N VAL A 284 -1.25 -1.29 5.16
CA VAL A 284 -0.95 0.10 5.60
C VAL A 284 -1.24 0.22 7.10
N ARG A 285 -0.40 -0.40 7.93
CA ARG A 285 -0.56 -0.47 9.39
C ARG A 285 -0.18 0.82 10.12
N THR A 286 0.47 1.74 9.43
CA THR A 286 0.75 3.09 9.94
C THR A 286 -0.44 4.04 9.82
N GLY A 287 -1.56 3.57 9.25
CA GLY A 287 -2.74 4.38 9.02
C GLY A 287 -2.57 5.50 7.99
N LEU A 288 -3.63 6.29 7.82
CA LEU A 288 -3.64 7.44 6.92
C LEU A 288 -3.71 8.74 7.74
N PRO A 289 -2.60 9.49 7.85
CA PRO A 289 -2.56 10.71 8.64
C PRO A 289 -3.27 11.88 7.94
N ARG A 290 -3.87 12.75 8.74
CA ARG A 290 -4.51 14.02 8.36
C ARG A 290 -4.24 15.06 9.43
N VAL A 291 -4.50 16.33 9.12
CA VAL A 291 -4.56 17.41 10.08
C VAL A 291 -5.86 18.21 9.92
N ALA A 292 -6.48 18.61 10.99
CA ALA A 292 -7.70 19.40 10.96
C ALA A 292 -7.40 20.84 10.50
N LEU A 293 -8.10 21.31 9.47
CA LEU A 293 -8.00 22.68 8.95
C LEU A 293 -8.90 23.67 9.73
N ARG A 294 -9.90 23.18 10.42
CA ARG A 294 -10.86 23.91 11.26
C ARG A 294 -11.35 23.03 12.38
N ASP A 295 -11.97 23.64 13.38
CA ASP A 295 -12.64 22.90 14.44
C ASP A 295 -13.74 22.01 13.81
N THR A 296 -13.75 20.73 14.20
CA THR A 296 -14.64 19.71 13.64
C THR A 296 -14.84 18.58 14.65
N GLU A 297 -15.49 17.49 14.24
CA GLU A 297 -15.77 16.34 15.08
C GLU A 297 -15.59 15.05 14.28
N VAL A 298 -15.05 14.00 14.91
CA VAL A 298 -14.97 12.64 14.38
C VAL A 298 -15.47 11.67 15.45
N GLY A 299 -16.48 10.89 15.13
CA GLY A 299 -17.01 9.87 16.04
C GLY A 299 -17.51 10.42 17.38
N GLY A 300 -17.99 11.65 17.44
CA GLY A 300 -18.40 12.33 18.66
C GLY A 300 -17.24 13.03 19.42
N GLN A 301 -15.99 12.87 18.97
CA GLN A 301 -14.84 13.52 19.57
C GLN A 301 -14.58 14.87 18.90
N PRO A 302 -14.61 16.01 19.62
CA PRO A 302 -14.18 17.30 19.10
C PRO A 302 -12.68 17.30 18.75
N ILE A 303 -12.36 17.77 17.54
CA ILE A 303 -11.00 17.91 17.00
C ILE A 303 -10.79 19.39 16.67
N ARG A 304 -9.76 20.01 17.20
CA ARG A 304 -9.48 21.43 16.97
C ARG A 304 -8.62 21.63 15.71
N ALA A 305 -8.72 22.79 15.11
CA ALA A 305 -7.83 23.20 14.02
C ALA A 305 -6.37 23.02 14.42
N GLY A 306 -5.56 22.44 13.53
CA GLY A 306 -4.15 22.12 13.77
C GLY A 306 -3.88 20.81 14.54
N GLU A 307 -4.91 20.10 14.99
CA GLU A 307 -4.72 18.79 15.61
C GLU A 307 -4.54 17.70 14.53
N GLY A 308 -3.52 16.85 14.74
CA GLY A 308 -3.26 15.68 13.89
C GLY A 308 -4.24 14.55 14.18
N VAL A 309 -4.70 13.87 13.13
CA VAL A 309 -5.61 12.71 13.19
C VAL A 309 -5.12 11.63 12.28
N THR A 310 -5.11 10.39 12.73
CA THR A 310 -4.69 9.23 11.92
C THR A 310 -5.82 8.20 11.83
N ALA A 311 -6.25 7.88 10.61
CA ALA A 311 -7.20 6.80 10.34
C ALA A 311 -6.46 5.45 10.36
N LEU A 312 -6.70 4.58 11.34
CA LEU A 312 -6.08 3.27 11.42
C LEU A 312 -6.93 2.22 10.69
N LEU A 313 -6.59 1.99 9.43
CA LEU A 313 -7.37 1.13 8.53
C LEU A 313 -7.44 -0.32 8.99
N SER A 314 -6.37 -0.82 9.60
CA SER A 314 -6.26 -2.21 10.05
C SER A 314 -7.25 -2.54 11.17
N LEU A 315 -7.50 -1.64 12.12
CA LEU A 315 -8.53 -1.82 13.14
C LEU A 315 -9.93 -1.51 12.59
N ALA A 316 -10.07 -0.53 11.70
CA ALA A 316 -11.35 -0.25 11.04
C ALA A 316 -11.86 -1.45 10.22
N ASN A 317 -10.96 -2.21 9.61
CA ASN A 317 -11.28 -3.44 8.88
C ASN A 317 -11.55 -4.65 9.80
N ARG A 318 -11.41 -4.47 11.10
CA ARG A 318 -11.74 -5.45 12.15
C ARG A 318 -12.88 -4.97 13.07
N ASP A 319 -13.64 -3.99 12.64
CA ASP A 319 -14.78 -3.42 13.35
C ASP A 319 -16.00 -4.36 13.20
N ASP A 320 -16.51 -4.87 14.32
CA ASP A 320 -17.67 -5.77 14.38
C ASP A 320 -18.96 -5.10 13.94
N SER A 321 -19.04 -3.78 14.03
CA SER A 321 -20.19 -3.02 13.52
C SER A 321 -20.24 -2.95 11.99
N ALA A 322 -19.12 -3.25 11.31
CA ALA A 322 -19.02 -3.18 9.86
C ALA A 322 -18.98 -4.55 9.19
N PHE A 323 -18.46 -5.57 9.85
CA PHE A 323 -18.25 -6.89 9.25
C PHE A 323 -18.97 -7.97 10.07
N ALA A 324 -19.84 -8.72 9.40
CA ALA A 324 -20.61 -9.80 10.03
C ALA A 324 -19.70 -10.97 10.48
N GLY A 325 -20.12 -11.67 11.51
CA GLY A 325 -19.36 -12.75 12.15
C GLY A 325 -18.24 -12.22 13.03
N ASP A 326 -17.19 -13.01 13.23
CA ASP A 326 -15.99 -12.58 13.96
C ASP A 326 -15.03 -11.85 13.02
N PRO A 327 -14.87 -10.52 13.10
CA PRO A 327 -14.00 -9.76 12.20
C PRO A 327 -12.51 -10.01 12.46
N GLU A 328 -12.14 -10.61 13.59
CA GLU A 328 -10.76 -11.01 13.91
C GLU A 328 -10.37 -12.32 13.22
N SER A 329 -11.33 -13.08 12.69
CA SER A 329 -11.07 -14.29 11.93
C SER A 329 -10.96 -14.03 10.43
N PHE A 330 -10.13 -14.85 9.75
CA PHE A 330 -10.05 -14.90 8.29
C PHE A 330 -11.14 -15.84 7.76
N ASP A 331 -12.01 -15.33 6.89
CA ASP A 331 -13.09 -16.08 6.25
C ASP A 331 -13.16 -15.72 4.75
N PRO A 332 -12.65 -16.58 3.84
CA PRO A 332 -12.59 -16.31 2.41
C PRO A 332 -13.96 -16.17 1.72
N TYR A 333 -15.04 -16.50 2.43
CA TYR A 333 -16.43 -16.38 1.94
C TYR A 333 -17.14 -15.13 2.49
N ARG A 334 -16.45 -14.31 3.32
CA ARG A 334 -17.01 -13.09 3.88
C ARG A 334 -17.31 -12.07 2.77
N GLU A 335 -18.45 -11.37 2.89
CA GLU A 335 -18.75 -10.18 2.08
C GLU A 335 -17.93 -8.99 2.58
N ALA A 336 -16.67 -8.89 2.10
CA ALA A 336 -15.69 -7.91 2.59
C ALA A 336 -15.60 -6.62 1.76
N HIS A 337 -16.42 -6.43 0.73
CA HIS A 337 -16.29 -5.32 -0.25
C HIS A 337 -16.32 -3.90 0.33
N GLN A 338 -16.84 -3.73 1.54
CA GLN A 338 -16.86 -2.43 2.21
C GLN A 338 -15.56 -2.09 2.96
N HIS A 339 -14.53 -2.97 2.90
CA HIS A 339 -13.26 -2.72 3.58
C HIS A 339 -12.60 -1.40 3.13
N VAL A 340 -11.83 -0.81 4.03
CA VAL A 340 -11.10 0.44 3.78
C VAL A 340 -9.60 0.23 3.53
N ALA A 341 -9.15 -0.96 3.14
CA ALA A 341 -7.74 -1.26 2.87
C ALA A 341 -7.11 -0.33 1.82
N PHE A 342 -7.90 0.15 0.88
CA PHE A 342 -7.51 1.14 -0.13
C PHE A 342 -7.77 2.60 0.28
N GLY A 343 -8.05 2.86 1.56
CA GLY A 343 -8.54 4.15 2.03
C GLY A 343 -9.98 4.42 1.59
N PHE A 344 -10.40 5.68 1.69
CA PHE A 344 -11.75 6.13 1.34
C PHE A 344 -11.74 7.60 0.88
N GLY A 345 -12.79 8.05 0.16
CA GLY A 345 -12.96 9.43 -0.28
C GLY A 345 -12.03 9.82 -1.43
N VAL A 346 -11.70 11.10 -1.53
CA VAL A 346 -10.98 11.68 -2.68
C VAL A 346 -9.57 11.12 -2.86
N HIS A 347 -8.95 10.62 -1.80
CA HIS A 347 -7.64 9.97 -1.79
C HIS A 347 -7.69 8.45 -1.84
N GLN A 348 -8.86 7.83 -2.07
CA GLN A 348 -8.93 6.38 -2.23
C GLN A 348 -7.95 5.91 -3.30
N CYS A 349 -7.28 4.77 -3.08
CA CYS A 349 -6.24 4.25 -3.98
C CYS A 349 -6.73 4.19 -5.43
N ILE A 350 -6.00 4.88 -6.31
CA ILE A 350 -6.32 4.89 -7.75
C ILE A 350 -5.99 3.55 -8.42
N GLY A 351 -4.94 2.85 -7.92
CA GLY A 351 -4.47 1.56 -8.42
C GLY A 351 -5.28 0.35 -7.92
N GLN A 352 -6.35 0.54 -7.15
CA GLN A 352 -7.11 -0.57 -6.58
C GLN A 352 -7.62 -1.61 -7.60
N PRO A 353 -8.06 -1.24 -8.84
CA PRO A 353 -8.46 -2.24 -9.83
C PRO A 353 -7.27 -3.07 -10.33
N LEU A 354 -6.09 -2.44 -10.49
CA LEU A 354 -4.86 -3.13 -10.89
C LEU A 354 -4.40 -4.11 -9.80
N ALA A 355 -4.31 -3.65 -8.56
CA ALA A 355 -3.91 -4.51 -7.44
C ALA A 355 -4.81 -5.74 -7.27
N ARG A 356 -6.13 -5.58 -7.44
CA ARG A 356 -7.07 -6.71 -7.43
C ARG A 356 -6.81 -7.70 -8.57
N ALA A 357 -6.58 -7.20 -9.78
CA ALA A 357 -6.29 -8.05 -10.94
C ALA A 357 -4.99 -8.84 -10.73
N GLU A 358 -3.92 -8.17 -10.28
CA GLU A 358 -2.64 -8.81 -9.98
C GLU A 358 -2.78 -9.88 -8.90
N LEU A 359 -3.43 -9.57 -7.78
CA LEU A 359 -3.65 -10.53 -6.69
C LEU A 359 -4.42 -11.77 -7.15
N LYS A 360 -5.53 -11.58 -7.88
CA LYS A 360 -6.33 -12.69 -8.41
C LYS A 360 -5.53 -13.60 -9.32
N VAL A 361 -4.86 -13.02 -10.32
CA VAL A 361 -4.07 -13.80 -11.29
C VAL A 361 -2.91 -14.49 -10.60
N ALA A 362 -2.17 -13.78 -9.74
CA ALA A 362 -1.02 -14.32 -9.04
C ALA A 362 -1.38 -15.50 -8.14
N LEU A 363 -2.38 -15.34 -7.26
CA LEU A 363 -2.74 -16.38 -6.30
C LEU A 363 -3.35 -17.62 -6.98
N VAL A 364 -4.22 -17.44 -7.99
CA VAL A 364 -4.80 -18.57 -8.74
C VAL A 364 -3.74 -19.35 -9.47
N ARG A 365 -2.83 -18.67 -10.19
CA ARG A 365 -1.78 -19.36 -10.96
C ARG A 365 -0.75 -20.02 -10.06
N LEU A 366 -0.36 -19.37 -8.94
CA LEU A 366 0.52 -19.96 -7.93
C LEU A 366 -0.06 -21.27 -7.36
N ALA A 367 -1.35 -21.26 -6.93
CA ALA A 367 -2.02 -22.44 -6.40
C ALA A 367 -2.10 -23.59 -7.41
N ARG A 368 -2.28 -23.29 -8.69
CA ARG A 368 -2.34 -24.28 -9.77
C ARG A 368 -0.97 -24.83 -10.16
N ARG A 369 0.05 -23.96 -10.19
CA ARG A 369 1.42 -24.32 -10.59
C ARG A 369 2.10 -25.20 -9.56
N PHE A 370 1.86 -24.93 -8.26
CA PHE A 370 2.47 -25.63 -7.14
C PHE A 370 1.41 -26.21 -6.18
N PRO A 371 0.75 -27.33 -6.55
CA PRO A 371 -0.29 -27.94 -5.69
C PRO A 371 0.23 -28.41 -4.33
N GLY A 372 1.55 -28.69 -4.23
CA GLY A 372 2.25 -29.09 -3.01
C GLY A 372 2.93 -27.93 -2.27
N LEU A 373 2.61 -26.67 -2.61
CA LEU A 373 3.25 -25.50 -2.00
C LEU A 373 3.07 -25.51 -0.48
N ARG A 374 4.19 -25.35 0.22
CA ARG A 374 4.25 -25.35 1.69
C ARG A 374 5.31 -24.38 2.17
N LEU A 375 5.18 -23.91 3.39
CA LEU A 375 6.21 -23.12 4.04
C LEU A 375 7.44 -24.01 4.33
N ALA A 376 8.64 -23.47 4.04
CA ALA A 376 9.91 -24.15 4.28
C ALA A 376 10.68 -23.58 5.48
N ALA A 377 10.05 -22.74 6.29
CA ALA A 377 10.59 -22.17 7.53
C ALA A 377 9.51 -22.14 8.61
N ASP A 378 9.93 -21.95 9.88
CA ASP A 378 8.99 -21.68 10.97
C ASP A 378 8.37 -20.29 10.79
N PRO A 379 7.02 -20.14 10.75
CA PRO A 379 6.35 -18.85 10.62
C PRO A 379 6.82 -17.78 11.62
N ALA A 380 7.15 -18.19 12.85
CA ALA A 380 7.62 -17.30 13.90
C ALA A 380 9.03 -16.72 13.65
N THR A 381 9.78 -17.30 12.71
CA THR A 381 11.14 -16.84 12.37
C THR A 381 11.20 -15.96 11.12
N LEU A 382 10.06 -15.76 10.43
CA LEU A 382 10.02 -14.97 9.22
C LEU A 382 10.31 -13.50 9.48
N PRO A 383 11.25 -12.87 8.76
CA PRO A 383 11.63 -11.50 9.00
C PRO A 383 10.55 -10.53 8.48
N ALA A 384 9.80 -9.92 9.41
CA ALA A 384 8.81 -8.92 9.10
C ALA A 384 9.45 -7.53 8.88
N ARG A 385 8.85 -6.73 8.00
CA ARG A 385 9.24 -5.33 7.74
C ARG A 385 8.47 -4.35 8.63
N ASP A 386 8.61 -4.49 9.94
CA ASP A 386 7.87 -3.69 10.94
C ASP A 386 8.13 -2.18 10.86
N MET A 387 9.31 -1.79 10.39
CA MET A 387 9.66 -0.38 10.23
C MET A 387 9.23 0.21 8.89
N SER A 388 8.63 -0.58 8.01
CA SER A 388 8.07 -0.07 6.75
C SER A 388 6.72 0.61 6.96
N ILE A 389 6.41 1.64 6.13
CA ILE A 389 5.08 2.25 6.03
C ILE A 389 4.06 1.21 5.54
N VAL A 390 4.51 0.31 4.67
CA VAL A 390 3.73 -0.82 4.16
C VAL A 390 4.28 -2.09 4.78
N TYR A 391 3.48 -2.73 5.62
CA TYR A 391 3.86 -3.98 6.30
C TYR A 391 3.99 -5.14 5.31
N GLY A 392 4.93 -6.04 5.56
CA GLY A 392 5.18 -7.21 4.74
C GLY A 392 6.31 -8.07 5.29
N LEU A 393 6.73 -9.04 4.49
CA LEU A 393 7.85 -9.93 4.78
C LEU A 393 9.08 -9.51 3.99
N ALA A 394 10.27 -9.71 4.55
CA ALA A 394 11.52 -9.51 3.81
C ALA A 394 11.83 -10.73 2.92
N GLU A 395 11.46 -11.94 3.38
CA GLU A 395 11.62 -13.21 2.67
C GLU A 395 10.49 -14.17 3.07
N LEU A 396 10.18 -15.14 2.20
CA LEU A 396 9.20 -16.19 2.44
C LEU A 396 9.69 -17.50 1.80
N PRO A 397 10.51 -18.30 2.51
CA PRO A 397 11.00 -19.58 2.01
C PRO A 397 9.86 -20.58 1.83
N VAL A 398 9.71 -21.13 0.63
CA VAL A 398 8.67 -22.10 0.27
C VAL A 398 9.27 -23.36 -0.37
N GLY A 399 8.53 -24.46 -0.28
CA GLY A 399 8.82 -25.72 -0.98
C GLY A 399 7.55 -26.28 -1.62
N TRP A 400 7.71 -27.19 -2.54
CA TRP A 400 6.59 -27.85 -3.25
C TRP A 400 6.89 -29.31 -3.60
#